data_d09151816a7576d5bf921c4724d88fda
#
_entry.id   d09151816a7576d5bf921c4724d88fda
#
_cell.length_a   1.000
_cell.length_b   1.000
_cell.length_c   1.000
_cell.angle_alpha   90.00
_cell.angle_beta   90.00
_cell.angle_gamma   90.00
#
_symmetry.space_group_name_H-M   'P 1'
#
loop_
_entity.id
_entity.type
_entity.pdbx_description
1 polymer ?
#
loop_
_entity_poly.entity_id
_entity_poly.type
_entity_poly.pdbx_seq_one_letter_code
_entity_poly.pdbx_strand_id
1 'polypeptide(L)'
;SCAFCPRSAVGFEDKKEFITSELHQKLCDQLKEIDYEGTIRYSGFVEPMLDKNIFNLIDRARKCLPKVNIEMVTNGDPLNLKRLNRLFEVGLNKILISAYDSKEDADKLENLCKKANLDDNQYIVRHRYYSEDSDFGITLSNRAGLMENAEFKIESLKEPLKKPCYIPSYTFFLDYQGDVLICPHDWGKKIILGDLNKENFLDIWFNKKSMQVRKMLNSSNRNFKPCNVCDVIGTL
;
A
#
# COMPACT_ATOMS: atom_id res chain seq x y z
N SER A 1 9.69 -15.13 3.02
CA SER A 1 8.32 -14.78 2.54
C SER A 1 7.34 -15.21 3.59
N CYS A 2 6.45 -14.30 4.01
CA CYS A 2 5.42 -14.62 5.01
C CYS A 2 4.35 -15.51 4.39
N ALA A 3 3.87 -16.53 5.12
CA ALA A 3 2.82 -17.45 4.66
C ALA A 3 1.50 -16.76 4.29
N PHE A 4 1.24 -15.60 4.90
CA PHE A 4 0.06 -14.76 4.65
C PHE A 4 0.28 -13.70 3.56
N CYS A 5 1.43 -13.69 2.88
CA CYS A 5 1.69 -12.71 1.84
C CYS A 5 1.07 -13.15 0.51
N PRO A 6 0.26 -12.30 -0.16
CA PRO A 6 -0.35 -12.64 -1.45
C PRO A 6 0.65 -13.02 -2.56
N ARG A 7 1.91 -12.62 -2.41
CA ARG A 7 2.99 -13.02 -3.34
C ARG A 7 3.13 -14.54 -3.47
N SER A 8 2.90 -15.28 -2.38
CA SER A 8 2.96 -16.77 -2.40
C SER A 8 1.80 -17.38 -3.18
N ALA A 9 0.64 -16.70 -3.23
CA ALA A 9 -0.56 -17.20 -3.91
C ALA A 9 -0.61 -16.88 -5.41
N VAL A 10 0.04 -15.80 -5.86
CA VAL A 10 0.02 -15.38 -7.29
C VAL A 10 1.21 -15.90 -8.09
N GLY A 11 2.06 -16.76 -7.51
CA GLY A 11 3.28 -17.20 -8.18
C GLY A 11 4.20 -16.04 -8.56
N PHE A 12 4.33 -15.08 -7.67
CA PHE A 12 5.08 -13.84 -7.90
C PHE A 12 6.56 -14.18 -8.12
N GLU A 13 7.04 -14.04 -9.33
CA GLU A 13 8.46 -14.11 -9.61
C GLU A 13 9.17 -12.91 -8.99
N ASP A 14 10.23 -13.17 -8.22
CA ASP A 14 11.02 -12.09 -7.60
C ASP A 14 11.99 -11.48 -8.65
N LYS A 15 11.46 -10.65 -9.52
CA LYS A 15 12.20 -10.02 -10.61
C LYS A 15 13.10 -8.88 -10.15
N LYS A 16 13.05 -8.48 -8.87
CA LYS A 16 13.75 -7.31 -8.32
C LYS A 16 13.50 -6.03 -9.13
N GLU A 17 12.28 -5.89 -9.64
CA GLU A 17 11.83 -4.71 -10.37
C GLU A 17 11.23 -3.70 -9.40
N PHE A 18 11.48 -2.44 -9.66
CA PHE A 18 10.96 -1.30 -8.90
C PHE A 18 10.44 -0.24 -9.87
N ILE A 19 9.68 0.71 -9.35
CA ILE A 19 9.22 1.83 -10.15
C ILE A 19 10.41 2.60 -10.75
N THR A 20 10.33 2.95 -12.02
CA THR A 20 11.39 3.74 -12.67
C THR A 20 11.36 5.18 -12.20
N SER A 21 12.51 5.84 -12.27
CA SER A 21 12.64 7.26 -11.95
C SER A 21 11.76 8.14 -12.85
N GLU A 22 11.62 7.76 -14.10
CA GLU A 22 10.84 8.47 -15.13
C GLU A 22 9.35 8.38 -14.85
N LEU A 23 8.84 7.18 -14.54
CA LEU A 23 7.43 6.96 -14.21
C LEU A 23 7.06 7.70 -12.91
N HIS A 24 7.94 7.63 -11.89
CA HIS A 24 7.75 8.36 -10.65
C HIS A 24 7.75 9.87 -10.87
N GLN A 25 8.67 10.41 -11.70
CA GLN A 25 8.71 11.83 -12.04
C GLN A 25 7.43 12.25 -12.75
N LYS A 26 6.98 11.48 -13.76
CA LYS A 26 5.73 11.73 -14.47
C LYS A 26 4.55 11.87 -13.50
N LEU A 27 4.45 10.96 -12.51
CA LEU A 27 3.38 11.06 -11.51
C LEU A 27 3.50 12.35 -10.67
N CYS A 28 4.72 12.67 -10.18
CA CYS A 28 4.94 13.89 -9.40
C CYS A 28 4.58 15.15 -10.17
N ASP A 29 4.95 15.24 -11.45
CA ASP A 29 4.66 16.39 -12.30
C ASP A 29 3.16 16.57 -12.50
N GLN A 30 2.44 15.49 -12.78
CA GLN A 30 0.98 15.53 -12.96
C GLN A 30 0.23 15.84 -11.66
N LEU A 31 0.70 15.36 -10.52
CA LEU A 31 0.15 15.74 -9.22
C LEU A 31 0.41 17.21 -8.89
N LYS A 32 1.55 17.75 -9.31
CA LYS A 32 1.87 19.18 -9.18
C LYS A 32 0.95 20.06 -10.03
N GLU A 33 0.62 19.63 -11.25
CA GLU A 33 -0.30 20.36 -12.15
C GLU A 33 -1.69 20.57 -11.54
N ILE A 34 -2.10 19.71 -10.61
CA ILE A 34 -3.40 19.78 -9.92
C ILE A 34 -3.29 20.28 -8.48
N ASP A 35 -2.15 20.84 -8.08
CA ASP A 35 -1.89 21.31 -6.72
C ASP A 35 -2.24 20.27 -5.64
N TYR A 36 -1.87 18.99 -5.87
CA TYR A 36 -2.20 17.91 -4.96
C TYR A 36 -1.52 18.08 -3.59
N GLU A 37 -2.32 18.08 -2.52
CA GLU A 37 -1.87 18.23 -1.14
C GLU A 37 -2.20 17.01 -0.26
N GLY A 38 -2.64 15.91 -0.84
CA GLY A 38 -3.00 14.69 -0.11
C GLY A 38 -1.80 13.86 0.34
N THR A 39 -1.97 12.55 0.39
CA THR A 39 -0.93 11.61 0.86
C THR A 39 -0.34 10.80 -0.29
N ILE A 40 0.99 10.75 -0.37
CA ILE A 40 1.74 9.79 -1.17
C ILE A 40 2.27 8.71 -0.24
N ARG A 41 1.92 7.44 -0.52
CA ARG A 41 2.33 6.32 0.32
C ARG A 41 3.15 5.31 -0.46
N TYR A 42 4.40 5.14 -0.06
CA TYR A 42 5.27 4.09 -0.57
C TYR A 42 4.96 2.77 0.14
N SER A 43 4.32 1.87 -0.57
CA SER A 43 3.94 0.55 -0.06
C SER A 43 3.51 -0.36 -1.21
N GLY A 44 2.96 -1.53 -0.92
CA GLY A 44 2.28 -2.35 -1.91
C GLY A 44 2.91 -3.71 -2.13
N PHE A 45 3.19 -4.06 -3.37
CA PHE A 45 3.57 -5.42 -3.76
C PHE A 45 5.02 -5.80 -3.41
N VAL A 46 5.83 -4.85 -3.03
CA VAL A 46 7.22 -5.06 -2.64
C VAL A 46 7.55 -4.31 -1.36
N GLU A 47 8.65 -4.70 -0.71
CA GLU A 47 9.20 -3.93 0.41
C GLU A 47 9.92 -2.68 -0.13
N PRO A 48 9.43 -1.45 0.18
CA PRO A 48 10.00 -0.22 -0.40
C PRO A 48 11.47 -0.03 -0.05
N MET A 49 11.89 -0.48 1.13
CA MET A 49 13.26 -0.32 1.59
C MET A 49 14.28 -1.23 0.88
N LEU A 50 13.83 -2.16 0.01
CA LEU A 50 14.70 -2.93 -0.87
C LEU A 50 15.07 -2.17 -2.14
N ASP A 51 14.30 -1.14 -2.50
CA ASP A 51 14.66 -0.25 -3.60
C ASP A 51 15.84 0.64 -3.19
N LYS A 52 16.96 0.50 -3.91
CA LYS A 52 18.16 1.31 -3.67
C LYS A 52 17.94 2.79 -3.96
N ASN A 53 16.92 3.10 -4.78
CA ASN A 53 16.58 4.47 -5.20
C ASN A 53 15.53 5.15 -4.32
N ILE A 54 15.00 4.47 -3.30
CA ILE A 54 13.86 4.96 -2.49
C ILE A 54 14.09 6.36 -1.90
N PHE A 55 15.30 6.65 -1.43
CA PHE A 55 15.62 7.97 -0.87
C PHE A 55 15.52 9.10 -1.92
N ASN A 56 15.96 8.82 -3.16
CA ASN A 56 15.86 9.79 -4.26
C ASN A 56 14.41 9.98 -4.71
N LEU A 57 13.59 8.91 -4.68
CA LEU A 57 12.17 9.01 -5.01
C LEU A 57 11.42 9.88 -4.00
N ILE A 58 11.69 9.72 -2.69
CA ILE A 58 11.10 10.55 -1.64
C ILE A 58 11.58 12.01 -1.75
N ASP A 59 12.87 12.25 -1.91
CA ASP A 59 13.44 13.59 -2.07
C ASP A 59 12.83 14.33 -3.27
N ARG A 60 12.67 13.62 -4.38
CA ARG A 60 12.02 14.13 -5.59
C ARG A 60 10.55 14.48 -5.35
N ALA A 61 9.79 13.57 -4.72
CA ALA A 61 8.40 13.82 -4.38
C ALA A 61 8.27 15.05 -3.47
N ARG A 62 9.12 15.17 -2.45
CA ARG A 62 9.14 16.33 -1.54
C ARG A 62 9.45 17.63 -2.26
N LYS A 63 10.45 17.64 -3.15
CA LYS A 63 10.83 18.84 -3.93
C LYS A 63 9.73 19.24 -4.92
N CYS A 64 9.10 18.27 -5.56
CA CYS A 64 8.05 18.52 -6.54
C CYS A 64 6.73 18.96 -5.88
N LEU A 65 6.40 18.35 -4.74
CA LEU A 65 5.13 18.47 -4.02
C LEU A 65 5.40 18.80 -2.54
N PRO A 66 5.74 20.05 -2.22
CA PRO A 66 6.21 20.43 -0.87
C PRO A 66 5.14 20.26 0.22
N LYS A 67 3.87 20.28 -0.11
CA LYS A 67 2.76 20.24 0.86
C LYS A 67 2.19 18.82 1.08
N VAL A 68 2.53 17.83 0.25
CA VAL A 68 1.98 16.47 0.41
C VAL A 68 2.46 15.80 1.68
N ASN A 69 1.62 14.94 2.25
CA ASN A 69 2.04 14.02 3.30
C ASN A 69 2.70 12.79 2.66
N ILE A 70 3.98 12.54 2.96
CA ILE A 70 4.71 11.39 2.43
C ILE A 70 4.83 10.32 3.50
N GLU A 71 4.26 9.15 3.23
CA GLU A 71 4.26 8.01 4.15
C GLU A 71 4.95 6.80 3.53
N MET A 72 5.48 5.93 4.38
CA MET A 72 6.02 4.63 3.99
C MET A 72 5.44 3.53 4.85
N VAL A 73 5.15 2.38 4.23
CA VAL A 73 4.83 1.14 4.95
C VAL A 73 5.94 0.13 4.67
N THR A 74 6.56 -0.39 5.71
CA THR A 74 7.70 -1.32 5.64
C THR A 74 7.52 -2.46 6.64
N ASN A 75 8.17 -3.60 6.39
CA ASN A 75 8.30 -4.68 7.37
C ASN A 75 9.38 -4.40 8.43
N GLY A 76 10.22 -3.40 8.22
CA GLY A 76 11.27 -3.01 9.16
C GLY A 76 12.60 -3.76 9.00
N ASP A 77 12.64 -4.93 8.36
CA ASP A 77 13.86 -5.75 8.22
C ASP A 77 15.07 -4.98 7.68
N PRO A 78 14.92 -4.13 6.65
CA PRO A 78 16.05 -3.39 6.12
C PRO A 78 16.38 -2.11 6.91
N LEU A 79 15.66 -1.80 8.01
CA LEU A 79 15.86 -0.57 8.77
C LEU A 79 17.07 -0.67 9.70
N ASN A 80 17.78 0.44 9.79
CA ASN A 80 18.74 0.76 10.83
C ASN A 80 18.70 2.27 11.09
N LEU A 81 19.36 2.73 12.14
CA LEU A 81 19.32 4.16 12.52
C LEU A 81 19.73 5.10 11.38
N LYS A 82 20.77 4.77 10.64
CA LYS A 82 21.25 5.59 9.50
C LYS A 82 20.19 5.70 8.40
N ARG A 83 19.57 4.58 8.03
CA ARG A 83 18.54 4.56 6.98
C ARG A 83 17.26 5.24 7.44
N LEU A 84 16.87 5.04 8.71
CA LEU A 84 15.69 5.67 9.28
C LEU A 84 15.85 7.20 9.29
N ASN A 85 16.96 7.71 9.83
CA ASN A 85 17.24 9.15 9.81
C ASN A 85 17.23 9.72 8.37
N ARG A 86 17.85 8.99 7.43
CA ARG A 86 17.89 9.42 6.04
C ARG A 86 16.51 9.54 5.39
N LEU A 87 15.55 8.69 5.74
CA LEU A 87 14.16 8.80 5.24
C LEU A 87 13.54 10.15 5.61
N PHE A 88 13.70 10.58 6.87
CA PHE A 88 13.15 11.85 7.34
C PHE A 88 13.93 13.05 6.81
N GLU A 89 15.25 12.96 6.67
CA GLU A 89 16.08 14.00 6.04
C GLU A 89 15.65 14.29 4.60
N VAL A 90 15.25 13.26 3.82
CA VAL A 90 14.78 13.45 2.44
C VAL A 90 13.31 13.82 2.33
N GLY A 91 12.59 13.95 3.45
CA GLY A 91 11.25 14.51 3.48
C GLY A 91 10.11 13.55 3.75
N LEU A 92 10.38 12.34 4.29
CA LEU A 92 9.32 11.47 4.81
C LEU A 92 8.62 12.17 5.98
N ASN A 93 7.29 12.07 6.06
CA ASN A 93 6.51 12.57 7.19
C ASN A 93 6.22 11.48 8.21
N LYS A 94 5.93 10.26 7.73
CA LYS A 94 5.51 9.18 8.60
C LYS A 94 5.94 7.81 8.11
N ILE A 95 6.36 6.95 9.03
CA ILE A 95 6.68 5.56 8.76
C ILE A 95 5.73 4.63 9.54
N LEU A 96 5.16 3.64 8.83
CA LEU A 96 4.34 2.58 9.42
C LEU A 96 5.13 1.27 9.30
N ILE A 97 5.58 0.76 10.43
CA ILE A 97 6.41 -0.45 10.48
C ILE A 97 5.53 -1.62 10.93
N SER A 98 5.53 -2.70 10.18
CA SER A 98 4.78 -3.91 10.52
C SER A 98 5.73 -4.95 11.08
N ALA A 99 5.72 -5.14 12.40
CA ALA A 99 6.44 -6.21 13.08
C ALA A 99 5.65 -7.51 12.97
N TYR A 100 6.21 -8.51 12.30
CA TYR A 100 5.52 -9.77 12.02
C TYR A 100 5.99 -10.94 12.87
N ASP A 101 7.21 -10.89 13.43
CA ASP A 101 7.86 -12.05 13.99
C ASP A 101 7.55 -12.25 15.47
N SER A 102 7.72 -11.21 16.30
CA SER A 102 7.53 -11.31 17.74
C SER A 102 7.34 -9.94 18.42
N LYS A 103 7.00 -9.99 19.72
CA LYS A 103 6.97 -8.78 20.56
C LYS A 103 8.35 -8.16 20.68
N GLU A 104 9.39 -8.98 20.84
CA GLU A 104 10.78 -8.52 20.96
C GLU A 104 11.22 -7.77 19.68
N ASP A 105 10.75 -8.21 18.52
CA ASP A 105 11.02 -7.53 17.24
C ASP A 105 10.31 -6.17 17.19
N ALA A 106 9.04 -6.12 17.59
CA ALA A 106 8.31 -4.85 17.71
C ALA A 106 9.00 -3.88 18.69
N ASP A 107 9.42 -4.37 19.85
CA ASP A 107 10.12 -3.56 20.85
C ASP A 107 11.47 -3.02 20.32
N LYS A 108 12.20 -3.80 19.51
CA LYS A 108 13.44 -3.34 18.83
C LYS A 108 13.14 -2.23 17.84
N LEU A 109 12.08 -2.37 17.04
CA LEU A 109 11.67 -1.36 16.04
C LEU A 109 11.20 -0.07 16.72
N GLU A 110 10.45 -0.16 17.81
CA GLU A 110 10.08 1.01 18.62
C GLU A 110 11.30 1.71 19.21
N ASN A 111 12.23 0.93 19.79
CA ASN A 111 13.48 1.47 20.33
C ASN A 111 14.34 2.13 19.23
N LEU A 112 14.31 1.61 18.00
CA LEU A 112 14.99 2.21 16.87
C LEU A 112 14.39 3.60 16.53
N CYS A 113 13.06 3.71 16.53
CA CYS A 113 12.38 4.99 16.30
C CYS A 113 12.69 6.02 17.40
N LYS A 114 12.68 5.59 18.67
CA LYS A 114 13.07 6.44 19.81
C LYS A 114 14.52 6.91 19.71
N LYS A 115 15.46 6.02 19.32
CA LYS A 115 16.88 6.39 19.10
C LYS A 115 17.06 7.37 17.92
N ALA A 116 16.15 7.35 16.96
CA ALA A 116 16.13 8.34 15.86
C ALA A 116 15.48 9.66 16.28
N ASN A 117 15.06 9.82 17.53
CA ASN A 117 14.34 10.98 18.09
C ASN A 117 13.08 11.32 17.27
N LEU A 118 12.35 10.30 16.82
CA LEU A 118 11.07 10.53 16.12
C LEU A 118 9.95 10.82 17.13
N ASP A 119 9.09 11.76 16.77
CA ASP A 119 7.88 12.07 17.52
C ASP A 119 6.81 10.98 17.33
N ASP A 120 5.88 10.83 18.28
CA ASP A 120 4.83 9.79 18.27
C ASP A 120 3.91 9.86 17.03
N ASN A 121 3.79 11.03 16.39
CA ASN A 121 3.03 11.20 15.16
C ASN A 121 3.80 10.80 13.88
N GLN A 122 5.13 10.64 13.97
CA GLN A 122 6.01 10.31 12.85
C GLN A 122 6.16 8.80 12.61
N TYR A 123 5.82 7.96 13.58
CA TYR A 123 5.90 6.51 13.38
C TYR A 123 4.73 5.78 14.01
N ILE A 124 4.45 4.60 13.48
CA ILE A 124 3.56 3.60 14.09
C ILE A 124 4.21 2.24 13.92
N VAL A 125 4.49 1.55 15.00
CA VAL A 125 4.86 0.13 14.96
C VAL A 125 3.58 -0.68 15.12
N ARG A 126 3.20 -1.40 14.07
CA ARG A 126 2.02 -2.27 14.07
C ARG A 126 2.44 -3.67 14.48
N HIS A 127 1.97 -4.12 15.61
CA HIS A 127 2.20 -5.46 16.12
C HIS A 127 1.37 -6.46 15.30
N ARG A 128 1.99 -7.18 14.37
CA ARG A 128 1.36 -8.09 13.41
C ARG A 128 1.72 -9.56 13.66
N TYR A 129 2.44 -9.85 14.72
CA TYR A 129 2.73 -11.20 15.14
C TYR A 129 1.52 -11.85 15.81
N TYR A 130 1.39 -13.17 15.61
CA TYR A 130 0.39 -13.98 16.29
C TYR A 130 0.88 -14.31 17.70
N SER A 131 0.06 -14.01 18.72
CA SER A 131 0.27 -14.44 20.09
C SER A 131 -1.00 -15.13 20.57
N GLU A 132 -0.86 -16.31 21.15
CA GLU A 132 -1.99 -17.07 21.71
C GLU A 132 -2.73 -16.29 22.81
N ASP A 133 -2.05 -15.33 23.45
CA ASP A 133 -2.55 -14.57 24.58
C ASP A 133 -3.12 -13.18 24.23
N SER A 134 -3.12 -12.80 22.96
CA SER A 134 -3.62 -11.49 22.57
C SER A 134 -4.48 -11.56 21.30
N ASP A 135 -5.66 -10.94 21.35
CA ASP A 135 -6.48 -10.62 20.18
C ASP A 135 -5.76 -9.68 19.19
N PHE A 136 -4.51 -9.36 19.48
CA PHE A 136 -3.68 -8.46 18.70
C PHE A 136 -2.90 -9.25 17.65
N GLY A 137 -3.63 -9.69 16.63
CA GLY A 137 -3.04 -10.44 15.54
C GLY A 137 -2.97 -9.65 14.24
N ILE A 138 -2.47 -10.34 13.25
CA ILE A 138 -2.49 -9.92 11.87
C ILE A 138 -3.96 -9.72 11.46
N THR A 139 -4.37 -8.48 11.21
CA THR A 139 -5.65 -8.24 10.53
C THR A 139 -5.47 -8.67 9.09
N LEU A 140 -5.77 -9.91 8.84
CA LEU A 140 -5.68 -10.50 7.52
C LEU A 140 -6.98 -10.24 6.79
N SER A 141 -6.88 -9.89 5.51
CA SER A 141 -7.99 -9.94 4.59
C SER A 141 -7.75 -11.06 3.59
N ASN A 142 -8.81 -11.56 2.96
CA ASN A 142 -8.68 -12.55 1.90
C ASN A 142 -8.06 -11.99 0.60
N ARG A 143 -7.56 -10.75 0.63
CA ARG A 143 -6.92 -10.08 -0.52
C ARG A 143 -7.75 -10.23 -1.79
N ALA A 144 -9.01 -9.83 -1.70
CA ALA A 144 -9.99 -9.95 -2.78
C ALA A 144 -10.13 -11.39 -3.31
N GLY A 145 -10.17 -12.35 -2.38
CA GLY A 145 -10.32 -13.77 -2.66
C GLY A 145 -9.06 -14.49 -3.12
N LEU A 146 -7.90 -13.83 -3.05
CA LEU A 146 -6.64 -14.45 -3.46
C LEU A 146 -6.00 -15.31 -2.36
N MET A 147 -6.25 -14.97 -1.09
CA MET A 147 -5.73 -15.68 0.07
C MET A 147 -6.83 -16.47 0.75
N GLU A 148 -6.57 -17.77 0.92
CA GLU A 148 -7.34 -18.65 1.79
C GLU A 148 -6.37 -19.27 2.79
N ASN A 149 -6.67 -19.20 4.07
CA ASN A 149 -5.86 -19.79 5.11
C ASN A 149 -6.74 -20.24 6.28
N ALA A 150 -6.88 -21.54 6.45
CA ALA A 150 -7.74 -22.13 7.49
C ALA A 150 -7.24 -21.83 8.91
N GLU A 151 -5.92 -21.75 9.13
CA GLU A 151 -5.31 -21.44 10.42
C GLU A 151 -5.72 -20.03 10.91
N PHE A 152 -5.76 -19.07 9.99
CA PHE A 152 -6.17 -17.70 10.27
C PHE A 152 -7.65 -17.41 9.97
N LYS A 153 -8.45 -18.43 9.69
CA LYS A 153 -9.88 -18.33 9.38
C LYS A 153 -10.17 -17.34 8.23
N ILE A 154 -9.28 -17.30 7.24
CA ILE A 154 -9.45 -16.46 6.05
C ILE A 154 -10.05 -17.31 4.96
N GLU A 155 -11.24 -16.92 4.50
CA GLU A 155 -11.98 -17.61 3.46
C GLU A 155 -12.50 -16.63 2.41
N SER A 156 -12.64 -17.11 1.20
CA SER A 156 -13.38 -16.38 0.16
C SER A 156 -14.85 -16.27 0.56
N LEU A 157 -15.42 -15.08 0.41
CA LEU A 157 -16.83 -14.89 0.69
C LEU A 157 -17.68 -15.67 -0.32
N LYS A 158 -18.73 -16.33 0.18
CA LYS A 158 -19.71 -17.04 -0.66
C LYS A 158 -20.67 -16.07 -1.35
N GLU A 159 -20.95 -14.94 -0.71
CA GLU A 159 -21.78 -13.86 -1.23
C GLU A 159 -21.06 -12.52 -1.08
N PRO A 160 -21.22 -11.58 -2.02
CA PRO A 160 -20.66 -10.27 -1.93
C PRO A 160 -21.12 -9.50 -0.71
N LEU A 161 -20.23 -8.70 -0.10
CA LEU A 161 -20.62 -7.79 0.98
C LEU A 161 -21.68 -6.81 0.49
N LYS A 162 -22.78 -6.68 1.23
CA LYS A 162 -23.86 -5.71 0.99
C LYS A 162 -23.56 -4.33 1.60
N LYS A 163 -22.31 -3.88 1.42
CA LYS A 163 -21.80 -2.58 1.94
C LYS A 163 -21.01 -1.86 0.85
N PRO A 164 -21.04 -0.52 0.83
CA PRO A 164 -20.22 0.24 -0.11
C PRO A 164 -18.73 -0.01 0.11
N CYS A 165 -17.92 0.27 -0.90
CA CYS A 165 -16.48 0.30 -0.81
C CYS A 165 -15.97 1.58 -1.46
N TYR A 166 -15.42 2.47 -0.64
CA TYR A 166 -14.96 3.78 -1.08
C TYR A 166 -13.47 3.82 -1.45
N ILE A 167 -12.72 2.72 -1.27
CA ILE A 167 -11.27 2.69 -1.55
C ILE A 167 -10.93 3.27 -2.93
N PRO A 168 -11.57 2.88 -4.05
CA PRO A 168 -11.25 3.46 -5.35
C PRO A 168 -11.69 4.92 -5.53
N SER A 169 -12.45 5.47 -4.59
CA SER A 169 -12.90 6.86 -4.64
C SER A 169 -11.90 7.83 -4.02
N TYR A 170 -10.94 7.33 -3.22
CA TYR A 170 -9.90 8.15 -2.59
C TYR A 170 -8.47 7.62 -2.77
N THR A 171 -8.31 6.47 -3.46
CA THR A 171 -6.99 5.86 -3.67
C THR A 171 -6.70 5.69 -5.16
N PHE A 172 -5.58 6.24 -5.60
CA PHE A 172 -4.96 5.91 -6.88
C PHE A 172 -3.81 4.93 -6.59
N PHE A 173 -4.03 3.65 -6.88
CA PHE A 173 -3.04 2.62 -6.59
C PHE A 173 -2.25 2.27 -7.85
N LEU A 174 -1.03 2.78 -7.90
CA LEU A 174 -0.08 2.57 -8.99
C LEU A 174 0.91 1.48 -8.59
N ASP A 175 1.12 0.50 -9.45
CA ASP A 175 2.20 -0.45 -9.26
C ASP A 175 3.52 0.01 -9.93
N TYR A 176 4.58 -0.76 -9.70
CA TYR A 176 5.92 -0.42 -10.21
C TYR A 176 6.06 -0.54 -11.73
N GLN A 177 5.14 -1.21 -12.42
CA GLN A 177 5.11 -1.37 -13.89
C GLN A 177 4.32 -0.26 -14.59
N GLY A 178 3.54 0.52 -13.83
CA GLY A 178 2.71 1.59 -14.34
C GLY A 178 1.23 1.24 -14.44
N ASP A 179 0.85 0.02 -14.07
CA ASP A 179 -0.55 -0.37 -14.00
C ASP A 179 -1.25 0.35 -12.85
N VAL A 180 -2.38 0.98 -13.13
CA VAL A 180 -3.25 1.56 -12.12
C VAL A 180 -4.35 0.57 -11.78
N LEU A 181 -4.35 0.08 -10.55
CA LEU A 181 -5.26 -0.96 -10.10
C LEU A 181 -6.45 -0.37 -9.35
N ILE A 182 -7.53 -1.14 -9.28
CA ILE A 182 -8.75 -0.75 -8.58
C ILE A 182 -8.50 -0.42 -7.10
N CYS A 183 -7.62 -1.18 -6.44
CA CYS A 183 -7.28 -0.98 -5.03
C CYS A 183 -6.04 -1.80 -4.64
N PRO A 184 -5.44 -1.53 -3.45
CA PRO A 184 -4.26 -2.27 -2.97
C PRO A 184 -4.52 -3.73 -2.57
N HIS A 185 -5.76 -4.22 -2.64
CA HIS A 185 -6.11 -5.62 -2.39
C HIS A 185 -6.15 -6.47 -3.65
N ASP A 186 -6.20 -5.87 -4.83
CA ASP A 186 -6.23 -6.58 -6.13
C ASP A 186 -4.83 -7.04 -6.57
N TRP A 187 -4.22 -7.91 -5.77
CA TRP A 187 -2.90 -8.46 -6.06
C TRP A 187 -2.85 -9.31 -7.34
N GLY A 188 -3.97 -9.86 -7.73
CA GLY A 188 -4.12 -10.61 -8.97
C GLY A 188 -4.27 -9.74 -10.22
N LYS A 189 -4.23 -8.40 -10.07
CA LYS A 189 -4.41 -7.43 -11.16
C LYS A 189 -5.64 -7.70 -12.02
N LYS A 190 -6.75 -8.08 -11.38
CA LYS A 190 -8.01 -8.43 -12.10
C LYS A 190 -8.67 -7.22 -12.72
N ILE A 191 -8.50 -6.03 -12.12
CA ILE A 191 -9.04 -4.77 -12.65
C ILE A 191 -7.92 -3.74 -12.74
N ILE A 192 -7.37 -3.61 -13.93
CA ILE A 192 -6.46 -2.53 -14.30
C ILE A 192 -7.32 -1.39 -14.84
N LEU A 193 -7.23 -0.21 -14.26
CA LEU A 193 -7.98 0.98 -14.61
C LEU A 193 -7.33 1.78 -15.75
N GLY A 194 -6.01 1.71 -15.87
CA GLY A 194 -5.21 2.35 -16.91
C GLY A 194 -3.72 2.05 -16.73
N ASP A 195 -2.91 2.61 -17.62
CA ASP A 195 -1.44 2.47 -17.63
C ASP A 195 -0.81 3.87 -17.64
N LEU A 196 -0.19 4.25 -16.52
CA LEU A 196 0.40 5.59 -16.37
C LEU A 196 1.61 5.82 -17.31
N ASN A 197 2.21 4.79 -17.86
CA ASN A 197 3.23 4.96 -18.90
C ASN A 197 2.62 5.56 -20.19
N LYS A 198 1.35 5.25 -20.48
CA LYS A 198 0.66 5.62 -21.74
C LYS A 198 -0.33 6.76 -21.57
N GLU A 199 -0.95 6.87 -20.41
CA GLU A 199 -2.03 7.79 -20.11
C GLU A 199 -1.60 8.84 -19.06
N ASN A 200 -2.41 9.87 -18.83
CA ASN A 200 -2.21 10.82 -17.76
C ASN A 200 -3.03 10.43 -16.52
N PHE A 201 -2.61 10.95 -15.35
CA PHE A 201 -3.27 10.69 -14.08
C PHE A 201 -4.78 10.99 -14.12
N LEU A 202 -5.16 12.19 -14.58
CA LEU A 202 -6.57 12.60 -14.65
C LEU A 202 -7.36 11.81 -15.70
N ASP A 203 -6.75 11.45 -16.83
CA ASP A 203 -7.40 10.63 -17.85
C ASP A 203 -7.77 9.25 -17.27
N ILE A 204 -6.85 8.62 -16.54
CA ILE A 204 -7.11 7.34 -15.84
C ILE A 204 -8.15 7.52 -14.73
N TRP A 205 -8.02 8.58 -13.92
CA TRP A 205 -8.92 8.84 -12.81
C TRP A 205 -10.37 9.04 -13.24
N PHE A 206 -10.58 9.72 -14.36
CA PHE A 206 -11.90 10.06 -14.87
C PHE A 206 -12.37 9.22 -16.08
N ASN A 207 -11.63 8.20 -16.49
CA ASN A 207 -12.08 7.34 -17.58
C ASN A 207 -13.38 6.59 -17.21
N LYS A 208 -14.07 6.12 -18.25
CA LYS A 208 -15.36 5.42 -18.11
C LYS A 208 -15.29 4.23 -17.15
N LYS A 209 -14.20 3.45 -17.21
CA LYS A 209 -14.00 2.25 -16.38
C LYS A 209 -13.85 2.62 -14.90
N SER A 210 -13.01 3.61 -14.60
CA SER A 210 -12.78 4.10 -13.24
C SER A 210 -14.05 4.68 -12.61
N MET A 211 -14.78 5.48 -13.38
CA MET A 211 -16.04 6.07 -12.93
C MET A 211 -17.13 5.00 -12.70
N GLN A 212 -17.24 4.03 -13.60
CA GLN A 212 -18.22 2.95 -13.48
C GLN A 212 -17.94 2.08 -12.24
N VAL A 213 -16.69 1.69 -12.03
CA VAL A 213 -16.30 0.88 -10.86
C VAL A 213 -16.61 1.63 -9.56
N ARG A 214 -16.24 2.91 -9.44
CA ARG A 214 -16.57 3.73 -8.26
C ARG A 214 -18.07 3.83 -8.04
N LYS A 215 -18.86 4.10 -9.08
CA LYS A 215 -20.32 4.15 -8.99
C LYS A 215 -20.90 2.84 -8.47
N MET A 216 -20.45 1.69 -9.01
CA MET A 216 -20.92 0.37 -8.56
C MET A 216 -20.58 0.12 -7.09
N LEU A 217 -19.33 0.34 -6.69
CA LEU A 217 -18.87 0.09 -5.33
C LEU A 217 -19.48 1.04 -4.30
N ASN A 218 -19.65 2.31 -4.64
CA ASN A 218 -20.31 3.30 -3.77
C ASN A 218 -21.80 2.99 -3.55
N SER A 219 -22.45 2.32 -4.51
CA SER A 219 -23.85 1.82 -4.37
C SER A 219 -23.94 0.39 -3.83
N SER A 220 -22.90 -0.13 -3.19
CA SER A 220 -22.83 -1.49 -2.64
C SER A 220 -22.94 -2.61 -3.68
N ASN A 221 -22.82 -2.31 -4.96
CA ASN A 221 -22.79 -3.33 -6.00
C ASN A 221 -21.37 -3.89 -6.14
N ARG A 222 -21.15 -5.05 -5.53
CA ARG A 222 -19.88 -5.80 -5.59
C ARG A 222 -20.00 -7.08 -6.42
N ASN A 223 -21.03 -7.24 -7.27
CA ASN A 223 -21.29 -8.44 -8.07
C ASN A 223 -20.36 -8.57 -9.28
N PHE A 224 -19.07 -8.31 -9.11
CA PHE A 224 -18.04 -8.47 -10.14
C PHE A 224 -16.70 -8.85 -9.51
N LYS A 225 -15.88 -9.61 -10.25
CA LYS A 225 -14.54 -10.02 -9.78
C LYS A 225 -13.59 -8.83 -9.76
N PRO A 226 -12.70 -8.73 -8.77
CA PRO A 226 -12.54 -9.61 -7.61
C PRO A 226 -13.38 -9.18 -6.39
N CYS A 227 -14.21 -8.13 -6.50
CA CYS A 227 -14.93 -7.53 -5.37
C CYS A 227 -16.04 -8.43 -4.80
N ASN A 228 -16.53 -9.38 -5.59
CA ASN A 228 -17.61 -10.29 -5.17
C ASN A 228 -17.22 -11.31 -4.08
N VAL A 229 -15.92 -11.54 -3.90
CA VAL A 229 -15.38 -12.46 -2.88
C VAL A 229 -14.54 -11.75 -1.82
N CYS A 230 -14.43 -10.42 -1.93
CA CYS A 230 -13.57 -9.59 -1.08
C CYS A 230 -14.24 -9.31 0.28
N ASP A 231 -13.49 -9.56 1.36
CA ASP A 231 -13.89 -9.32 2.75
C ASP A 231 -13.64 -7.89 3.26
N VAL A 232 -12.99 -7.06 2.46
CA VAL A 232 -12.60 -5.71 2.89
C VAL A 232 -13.80 -4.77 2.90
N ILE A 233 -14.03 -4.16 4.08
CA ILE A 233 -15.06 -3.11 4.26
C ILE A 233 -14.42 -1.79 3.87
N GLY A 234 -14.33 -1.34 2.73
CA GLY A 234 -13.67 -0.10 2.31
C GLY A 234 -14.39 1.15 2.81
N THR A 235 -14.30 1.45 4.09
CA THR A 235 -14.83 2.68 4.71
C THR A 235 -13.96 3.90 4.38
N LEU A 236 -14.56 5.09 4.48
CA LEU A 236 -13.85 6.37 4.44
C LEU A 236 -13.06 6.58 5.73
#